data_24266c2c55496c5ae5e6bec8bd1cba44
#
_entry.id   24266c2c55496c5ae5e6bec8bd1cba44
#
_cell.length_a   1.000
_cell.length_b   1.000
_cell.length_c   1.000
_cell.angle_alpha   90.00
_cell.angle_beta   90.00
_cell.angle_gamma   90.00
#
_symmetry.space_group_name_H-M   'P 1'
#
loop_
_entity.id
_entity.type
_entity.pdbx_description
1 polymer ?
#
loop_
_entity_poly.entity_id
_entity_poly.type
_entity_poly.pdbx_seq_one_letter_code
_entity_poly.pdbx_strand_id
1 'polypeptide(L)'
;MNFLYAAGLSLAIVALAYWRGSLSLSGALGALIIGILTFGFGGWQWGVLLAFFFVSSSLLSHFKEADKKAAAEKFDKGHRRDIGQVMANGGLGALLATLSALVPATLVPPATWFYAFVGAMATVTADTWATELGTLSKQPPRLITTGKTVDVGTSGGVSPLGTAVSLAGGLLVGLLGGLITPYSVLLTTAAGALGGLAGSLLDSLLGATVQQIYYSDARQKETEKKLEKDGTPNRPLRGWPWMNNDVVNLFASITGSLVAMAAAMLLA
;
A
#
# COMPACT_ATOMS: atom_id res chain seq x y z
N MET A 1 -0.93 -23.86 -6.96
CA MET A 1 -2.35 -23.81 -7.40
C MET A 1 -2.40 -23.88 -8.93
N ASN A 2 -3.46 -24.46 -9.52
CA ASN A 2 -3.59 -24.47 -10.98
C ASN A 2 -3.87 -23.03 -11.49
N PHE A 3 -3.15 -22.56 -12.51
CA PHE A 3 -3.29 -21.23 -13.09
C PHE A 3 -4.71 -20.92 -13.61
N LEU A 4 -5.46 -21.94 -13.98
CA LEU A 4 -6.88 -21.76 -14.37
C LEU A 4 -7.74 -21.31 -13.19
N TYR A 5 -7.55 -21.90 -11.99
CA TYR A 5 -8.24 -21.44 -10.78
C TYR A 5 -7.76 -20.05 -10.34
N ALA A 6 -6.43 -19.77 -10.46
CA ALA A 6 -5.88 -18.45 -10.17
C ALA A 6 -6.50 -17.39 -11.07
N ALA A 7 -6.62 -17.67 -12.37
CA ALA A 7 -7.23 -16.75 -13.33
C ALA A 7 -8.74 -16.57 -13.08
N GLY A 8 -9.48 -17.63 -12.83
CA GLY A 8 -10.92 -17.57 -12.54
C GLY A 8 -11.22 -16.76 -11.28
N LEU A 9 -10.47 -17.01 -10.18
CA LEU A 9 -10.64 -16.28 -8.92
C LEU A 9 -10.25 -14.80 -9.07
N SER A 10 -9.11 -14.52 -9.71
CA SER A 10 -8.67 -13.15 -9.97
C SER A 10 -9.68 -12.40 -10.83
N LEU A 11 -10.21 -13.03 -11.88
CA LEU A 11 -11.22 -12.44 -12.75
C LEU A 11 -12.50 -12.10 -11.97
N ALA A 12 -12.98 -13.00 -11.10
CA ALA A 12 -14.17 -12.77 -10.29
C ALA A 12 -13.99 -11.58 -9.33
N ILE A 13 -12.84 -11.51 -8.63
CA ILE A 13 -12.52 -10.40 -7.72
C ILE A 13 -12.40 -9.08 -8.49
N VAL A 14 -11.67 -9.07 -9.60
CA VAL A 14 -11.44 -7.88 -10.43
C VAL A 14 -12.73 -7.38 -11.07
N ALA A 15 -13.57 -8.28 -11.58
CA ALA A 15 -14.87 -7.92 -12.16
C ALA A 15 -15.78 -7.25 -11.13
N LEU A 16 -15.85 -7.81 -9.91
CA LEU A 16 -16.61 -7.22 -8.81
C LEU A 16 -16.06 -5.84 -8.42
N ALA A 17 -14.73 -5.71 -8.32
CA ALA A 17 -14.06 -4.47 -7.98
C ALA A 17 -14.26 -3.38 -9.06
N TYR A 18 -14.20 -3.76 -10.32
CA TYR A 18 -14.49 -2.86 -11.44
C TYR A 18 -15.95 -2.40 -11.44
N TRP A 19 -16.88 -3.33 -11.24
CA TRP A 19 -18.30 -3.02 -11.14
C TRP A 19 -18.61 -2.08 -9.96
N ARG A 20 -17.94 -2.28 -8.82
CA ARG A 20 -18.02 -1.41 -7.63
C ARG A 20 -17.32 -0.05 -7.79
N GLY A 21 -16.64 0.21 -8.91
CA GLY A 21 -15.91 1.45 -9.15
C GLY A 21 -14.60 1.59 -8.37
N SER A 22 -14.08 0.51 -7.75
CA SER A 22 -12.79 0.52 -7.04
C SER A 22 -11.59 0.46 -7.99
N LEU A 23 -11.79 0.03 -9.24
CA LEU A 23 -10.75 -0.05 -10.28
C LEU A 23 -11.18 0.69 -11.54
N SER A 24 -10.25 1.37 -12.20
CA SER A 24 -10.37 1.80 -13.60
C SER A 24 -10.15 0.60 -14.53
N LEU A 25 -10.39 0.75 -15.84
CA LEU A 25 -10.11 -0.31 -16.79
C LEU A 25 -8.62 -0.71 -16.78
N SER A 26 -7.71 0.27 -16.76
CA SER A 26 -6.28 0.00 -16.66
C SER A 26 -5.90 -0.64 -15.33
N GLY A 27 -6.52 -0.21 -14.22
CA GLY A 27 -6.36 -0.83 -12.91
C GLY A 27 -6.87 -2.28 -12.87
N ALA A 28 -7.99 -2.57 -13.53
CA ALA A 28 -8.55 -3.92 -13.62
C ALA A 28 -7.60 -4.87 -14.37
N LEU A 29 -7.01 -4.42 -15.49
CA LEU A 29 -6.02 -5.20 -16.23
C LEU A 29 -4.76 -5.47 -15.38
N GLY A 30 -4.23 -4.46 -14.71
CA GLY A 30 -3.09 -4.62 -13.79
C GLY A 30 -3.41 -5.57 -12.62
N ALA A 31 -4.58 -5.41 -11.99
CA ALA A 31 -5.00 -6.25 -10.87
C ALA A 31 -5.21 -7.72 -11.30
N LEU A 32 -5.70 -7.96 -12.51
CA LEU A 32 -5.84 -9.31 -13.06
C LEU A 32 -4.48 -9.99 -13.20
N ILE A 33 -3.49 -9.29 -13.77
CA ILE A 33 -2.12 -9.81 -13.91
C ILE A 33 -1.51 -10.11 -12.54
N ILE A 34 -1.56 -9.16 -11.62
CA ILE A 34 -1.03 -9.31 -10.25
C ILE A 34 -1.72 -10.47 -9.52
N GLY A 35 -3.05 -10.56 -9.63
CA GLY A 35 -3.82 -11.64 -9.02
C GLY A 35 -3.42 -13.01 -9.57
N ILE A 36 -3.34 -13.16 -10.90
CA ILE A 36 -2.94 -14.43 -11.54
C ILE A 36 -1.53 -14.84 -11.10
N LEU A 37 -0.57 -13.92 -11.09
CA LEU A 37 0.80 -14.21 -10.66
C LEU A 37 0.87 -14.57 -9.18
N THR A 38 0.19 -13.82 -8.32
CA THR A 38 0.21 -14.05 -6.87
C THR A 38 -0.48 -15.36 -6.49
N PHE A 39 -1.71 -15.60 -6.98
CA PHE A 39 -2.42 -16.85 -6.74
C PHE A 39 -1.76 -18.04 -7.44
N GLY A 40 -1.25 -17.85 -8.66
CA GLY A 40 -0.66 -18.91 -9.48
C GLY A 40 0.66 -19.43 -8.93
N PHE A 41 1.58 -18.55 -8.63
CA PHE A 41 2.91 -18.89 -8.11
C PHE A 41 2.94 -19.02 -6.58
N GLY A 42 2.36 -18.07 -5.84
CA GLY A 42 2.36 -18.06 -4.37
C GLY A 42 1.31 -18.97 -3.74
N GLY A 43 0.28 -19.38 -4.51
CA GLY A 43 -0.82 -20.15 -4.00
C GLY A 43 -1.91 -19.31 -3.32
N TRP A 44 -2.94 -19.99 -2.77
CA TRP A 44 -4.12 -19.32 -2.22
C TRP A 44 -3.81 -18.47 -0.98
N GLN A 45 -2.83 -18.85 -0.17
CA GLN A 45 -2.45 -18.12 1.04
C GLN A 45 -1.96 -16.70 0.71
N TRP A 46 -1.09 -16.59 -0.30
CA TRP A 46 -0.57 -15.30 -0.77
C TRP A 46 -1.71 -14.46 -1.40
N GLY A 47 -2.54 -15.13 -2.19
CA GLY A 47 -3.70 -14.47 -2.80
C GLY A 47 -4.70 -13.95 -1.77
N VAL A 48 -4.90 -14.63 -0.64
CA VAL A 48 -5.76 -14.18 0.46
C VAL A 48 -5.21 -12.89 1.09
N LEU A 49 -3.90 -12.79 1.32
CA LEU A 49 -3.30 -11.56 1.86
C LEU A 49 -3.42 -10.38 0.88
N LEU A 50 -3.20 -10.62 -0.42
CA LEU A 50 -3.44 -9.62 -1.46
C LEU A 50 -4.91 -9.18 -1.50
N ALA A 51 -5.85 -10.12 -1.45
CA ALA A 51 -7.27 -9.84 -1.43
C ALA A 51 -7.69 -9.11 -0.14
N PHE A 52 -7.13 -9.47 1.01
CA PHE A 52 -7.35 -8.77 2.28
C PHE A 52 -6.96 -7.30 2.19
N PHE A 53 -5.74 -7.01 1.70
CA PHE A 53 -5.32 -5.63 1.45
C PHE A 53 -6.33 -4.91 0.55
N PHE A 54 -6.63 -5.48 -0.61
CA PHE A 54 -7.47 -4.82 -1.60
C PHE A 54 -8.89 -4.55 -1.09
N VAL A 55 -9.53 -5.55 -0.47
CA VAL A 55 -10.91 -5.44 0.02
C VAL A 55 -10.98 -4.48 1.21
N SER A 56 -10.11 -4.64 2.21
CA SER A 56 -10.13 -3.77 3.39
C SER A 56 -9.84 -2.31 3.03
N SER A 57 -8.85 -2.08 2.19
CA SER A 57 -8.52 -0.74 1.70
C SER A 57 -9.66 -0.12 0.88
N SER A 58 -10.34 -0.90 0.03
CA SER A 58 -11.48 -0.41 -0.74
C SER A 58 -12.69 -0.07 0.14
N LEU A 59 -12.94 -0.88 1.17
CA LEU A 59 -14.01 -0.59 2.14
C LEU A 59 -13.72 0.68 2.93
N LEU A 60 -12.47 0.87 3.37
CA LEU A 60 -12.06 2.07 4.10
C LEU A 60 -12.12 3.32 3.24
N SER A 61 -11.79 3.24 1.95
CA SER A 61 -11.88 4.39 1.04
C SER A 61 -13.30 4.95 0.95
N HIS A 62 -14.33 4.09 1.02
CA HIS A 62 -15.74 4.51 1.02
C HIS A 62 -16.26 4.87 2.43
N PHE A 63 -15.56 4.43 3.49
CA PHE A 63 -15.99 4.72 4.87
C PHE A 63 -15.82 6.21 5.19
N LYS A 64 -16.92 6.88 5.59
CA LYS A 64 -16.96 8.31 5.91
C LYS A 64 -16.34 9.21 4.82
N GLU A 65 -16.59 8.90 3.56
CA GLU A 65 -16.05 9.63 2.41
C GLU A 65 -16.32 11.13 2.49
N ALA A 66 -17.51 11.53 2.98
CA ALA A 66 -17.88 12.93 3.14
C ALA A 66 -16.95 13.69 4.09
N ASP A 67 -16.52 13.04 5.19
CA ASP A 67 -15.65 13.64 6.20
C ASP A 67 -14.19 13.78 5.70
N LYS A 68 -13.81 13.01 4.68
CA LYS A 68 -12.46 12.97 4.10
C LYS A 68 -12.27 13.88 2.87
N LYS A 69 -13.32 14.57 2.40
CA LYS A 69 -13.28 15.38 1.16
C LYS A 69 -12.14 16.40 1.13
N ALA A 70 -11.90 17.10 2.23
CA ALA A 70 -10.85 18.12 2.29
C ALA A 70 -9.43 17.53 2.09
N ALA A 71 -9.17 16.32 2.63
CA ALA A 71 -7.92 15.60 2.40
C ALA A 71 -7.84 15.05 0.97
N ALA A 72 -8.93 14.45 0.48
CA ALA A 72 -9.00 13.86 -0.86
C ALA A 72 -8.74 14.86 -2.00
N GLU A 73 -8.99 16.15 -1.77
CA GLU A 73 -8.68 17.20 -2.73
C GLU A 73 -7.17 17.38 -2.98
N LYS A 74 -6.32 17.03 -2.01
CA LYS A 74 -4.86 17.13 -2.11
C LYS A 74 -4.24 15.98 -2.90
N PHE A 75 -4.84 14.78 -2.85
CA PHE A 75 -4.33 13.60 -3.52
C PHE A 75 -4.51 13.68 -5.03
N ASP A 76 -3.50 13.21 -5.78
CA ASP A 76 -3.54 13.18 -7.25
C ASP A 76 -4.64 12.25 -7.77
N LYS A 77 -4.78 11.09 -7.13
CA LYS A 77 -5.67 10.01 -7.57
C LYS A 77 -6.80 9.78 -6.58
N GLY A 78 -7.98 9.46 -7.12
CA GLY A 78 -9.18 9.18 -6.33
C GLY A 78 -9.29 7.71 -5.93
N HIS A 79 -10.47 7.31 -5.45
CA HIS A 79 -10.76 5.94 -4.99
C HIS A 79 -10.69 4.87 -6.10
N ARG A 80 -10.80 5.27 -7.36
CA ARG A 80 -10.78 4.38 -8.52
C ARG A 80 -9.35 4.16 -9.00
N ARG A 81 -8.70 3.10 -8.45
CA ARG A 81 -7.29 2.80 -8.69
C ARG A 81 -6.99 2.52 -10.15
N ASP A 82 -5.96 3.16 -10.69
CA ASP A 82 -5.39 2.93 -12.02
C ASP A 82 -4.26 1.90 -11.98
N ILE A 83 -3.66 1.61 -13.15
CA ILE A 83 -2.57 0.63 -13.28
C ILE A 83 -1.33 1.04 -12.46
N GLY A 84 -1.00 2.33 -12.38
CA GLY A 84 0.15 2.82 -11.60
C GLY A 84 -0.01 2.50 -10.12
N GLN A 85 -1.16 2.85 -9.53
CA GLN A 85 -1.47 2.52 -8.14
C GLN A 85 -1.51 1.01 -7.88
N VAL A 86 -2.07 0.23 -8.82
CA VAL A 86 -2.14 -1.23 -8.70
C VAL A 86 -0.76 -1.86 -8.76
N MET A 87 0.12 -1.39 -9.66
CA MET A 87 1.51 -1.87 -9.76
C MET A 87 2.35 -1.44 -8.56
N ALA A 88 2.20 -0.21 -8.07
CA ALA A 88 2.92 0.29 -6.90
C ALA A 88 2.59 -0.53 -5.64
N ASN A 89 1.32 -0.89 -5.45
CA ASN A 89 0.85 -1.55 -4.24
C ASN A 89 0.88 -3.09 -4.30
N GLY A 90 0.74 -3.68 -5.50
CA GLY A 90 0.66 -5.14 -5.65
C GLY A 90 1.82 -5.76 -6.44
N GLY A 91 2.53 -4.95 -7.24
CA GLY A 91 3.55 -5.44 -8.17
C GLY A 91 4.72 -6.14 -7.48
N LEU A 92 5.22 -5.57 -6.37
CA LEU A 92 6.27 -6.21 -5.59
C LEU A 92 5.80 -7.57 -5.03
N GLY A 93 4.57 -7.65 -4.54
CA GLY A 93 4.00 -8.91 -4.06
C GLY A 93 3.92 -9.98 -5.15
N ALA A 94 3.48 -9.61 -6.35
CA ALA A 94 3.45 -10.53 -7.50
C ALA A 94 4.86 -10.97 -7.92
N LEU A 95 5.84 -10.07 -7.89
CA LEU A 95 7.25 -10.39 -8.17
C LEU A 95 7.80 -11.39 -7.14
N LEU A 96 7.59 -11.14 -5.84
CA LEU A 96 8.03 -12.03 -4.77
C LEU A 96 7.38 -13.42 -4.88
N ALA A 97 6.07 -13.49 -5.20
CA ALA A 97 5.39 -14.75 -5.44
C ALA A 97 5.99 -15.51 -6.62
N THR A 98 6.28 -14.82 -7.71
CA THR A 98 6.92 -15.40 -8.89
C THR A 98 8.33 -15.91 -8.56
N LEU A 99 9.15 -15.10 -7.88
CA LEU A 99 10.50 -15.49 -7.48
C LEU A 99 10.51 -16.68 -6.52
N SER A 100 9.54 -16.75 -5.59
CA SER A 100 9.42 -17.87 -4.65
C SER A 100 9.21 -19.23 -5.34
N ALA A 101 8.61 -19.23 -6.53
CA ALA A 101 8.36 -20.42 -7.32
C ALA A 101 9.49 -20.76 -8.30
N LEU A 102 10.26 -19.76 -8.75
CA LEU A 102 11.31 -19.93 -9.76
C LEU A 102 12.71 -20.11 -9.16
N VAL A 103 12.96 -19.53 -7.98
CA VAL A 103 14.27 -19.65 -7.32
C VAL A 103 14.32 -20.94 -6.52
N PRO A 104 15.34 -21.80 -6.73
CA PRO A 104 15.48 -23.06 -5.99
C PRO A 104 15.52 -22.83 -4.47
N ALA A 105 14.80 -23.66 -3.72
CA ALA A 105 14.76 -23.60 -2.25
C ALA A 105 16.14 -23.83 -1.58
N THR A 106 17.08 -24.40 -2.29
CA THR A 106 18.49 -24.56 -1.86
C THR A 106 19.26 -23.25 -1.86
N LEU A 107 18.83 -22.25 -2.64
CA LEU A 107 19.46 -20.93 -2.69
C LEU A 107 18.77 -19.95 -1.72
N VAL A 108 17.42 -19.93 -1.72
CA VAL A 108 16.65 -19.06 -0.84
C VAL A 108 15.47 -19.86 -0.26
N PRO A 109 15.39 -20.02 1.07
CA PRO A 109 14.27 -20.73 1.69
C PRO A 109 12.92 -20.11 1.33
N PRO A 110 11.87 -20.90 1.06
CA PRO A 110 10.52 -20.37 0.72
C PRO A 110 9.96 -19.44 1.78
N ALA A 111 10.26 -19.66 3.07
CA ALA A 111 9.84 -18.80 4.16
C ALA A 111 10.36 -17.34 3.99
N THR A 112 11.58 -17.17 3.48
CA THR A 112 12.19 -15.84 3.25
C THR A 112 11.34 -15.01 2.29
N TRP A 113 10.93 -15.61 1.17
CA TRP A 113 10.05 -14.95 0.20
C TRP A 113 8.69 -14.62 0.80
N PHE A 114 8.15 -15.54 1.63
CA PHE A 114 6.86 -15.33 2.27
C PHE A 114 6.92 -14.17 3.28
N TYR A 115 7.96 -14.09 4.12
CA TYR A 115 8.10 -12.95 5.05
C TYR A 115 8.29 -11.63 4.32
N ALA A 116 9.06 -11.62 3.22
CA ALA A 116 9.18 -10.43 2.37
C ALA A 116 7.82 -10.01 1.78
N PHE A 117 7.03 -10.97 1.31
CA PHE A 117 5.67 -10.74 0.81
C PHE A 117 4.73 -10.20 1.90
N VAL A 118 4.77 -10.79 3.10
CA VAL A 118 4.00 -10.30 4.26
C VAL A 118 4.36 -8.85 4.54
N GLY A 119 5.65 -8.49 4.52
CA GLY A 119 6.11 -7.12 4.70
C GLY A 119 5.59 -6.16 3.63
N ALA A 120 5.58 -6.57 2.35
CA ALA A 120 4.99 -5.77 1.27
C ALA A 120 3.49 -5.54 1.49
N MET A 121 2.73 -6.61 1.73
CA MET A 121 1.28 -6.51 1.95
C MET A 121 0.92 -5.76 3.23
N ALA A 122 1.72 -5.93 4.28
CA ALA A 122 1.58 -5.20 5.54
C ALA A 122 1.81 -3.69 5.34
N THR A 123 2.84 -3.32 4.56
CA THR A 123 3.13 -1.91 4.25
C THR A 123 1.98 -1.24 3.52
N VAL A 124 1.52 -1.80 2.41
CA VAL A 124 0.46 -1.18 1.61
C VAL A 124 -0.87 -1.14 2.35
N THR A 125 -1.12 -2.12 3.25
CA THR A 125 -2.27 -2.10 4.15
C THR A 125 -2.13 -1.01 5.20
N ALA A 126 -1.00 -0.97 5.90
CA ALA A 126 -0.70 0.00 6.96
C ALA A 126 -0.78 1.44 6.44
N ASP A 127 -0.16 1.72 5.30
CA ASP A 127 -0.16 3.03 4.69
C ASP A 127 -1.56 3.47 4.22
N THR A 128 -2.26 2.61 3.49
CA THR A 128 -3.63 2.93 3.06
C THR A 128 -4.57 3.13 4.25
N TRP A 129 -4.51 2.27 5.27
CA TRP A 129 -5.34 2.41 6.45
C TRP A 129 -5.01 3.68 7.24
N ALA A 130 -3.72 4.03 7.36
CA ALA A 130 -3.29 5.27 7.99
C ALA A 130 -3.82 6.50 7.24
N THR A 131 -3.75 6.49 5.91
CA THR A 131 -4.30 7.58 5.08
C THR A 131 -5.81 7.68 5.24
N GLU A 132 -6.53 6.56 5.17
CA GLU A 132 -7.99 6.55 5.19
C GLU A 132 -8.58 6.87 6.59
N LEU A 133 -8.02 6.32 7.64
CA LEU A 133 -8.51 6.52 9.01
C LEU A 133 -7.77 7.66 9.74
N GLY A 134 -6.49 7.87 9.44
CA GLY A 134 -5.69 8.94 10.04
C GLY A 134 -6.23 10.33 9.69
N THR A 135 -6.80 10.51 8.50
CA THR A 135 -7.48 11.75 8.10
C THR A 135 -8.72 12.08 8.92
N LEU A 136 -9.29 11.09 9.60
CA LEU A 136 -10.42 11.26 10.55
C LEU A 136 -9.96 11.63 11.97
N SER A 137 -8.65 11.79 12.19
CA SER A 137 -8.12 12.16 13.50
C SER A 137 -8.65 13.53 13.95
N LYS A 138 -9.07 13.64 15.22
CA LYS A 138 -9.42 14.91 15.84
C LYS A 138 -8.19 15.79 16.10
N GLN A 139 -7.00 15.18 16.18
CA GLN A 139 -5.74 15.90 16.35
C GLN A 139 -5.14 16.20 14.96
N PRO A 140 -4.69 17.43 14.72
CA PRO A 140 -4.07 17.77 13.44
C PRO A 140 -2.77 16.97 13.28
N PRO A 141 -2.45 16.52 12.04
CA PRO A 141 -1.21 15.81 11.77
C PRO A 141 0.00 16.71 11.95
N ARG A 142 1.14 16.07 12.17
CA ARG A 142 2.44 16.74 12.26
C ARG A 142 3.36 16.21 11.17
N LEU A 143 4.11 17.10 10.56
CA LEU A 143 5.10 16.71 9.55
C LEU A 143 6.18 15.84 10.23
N ILE A 144 6.42 14.65 9.71
CA ILE A 144 7.31 13.64 10.31
C ILE A 144 8.74 14.15 10.51
N THR A 145 9.21 15.08 9.65
CA THR A 145 10.58 15.62 9.67
C THR A 145 10.79 16.73 10.69
N THR A 146 9.75 17.51 11.01
CA THR A 146 9.90 18.73 11.80
C THR A 146 9.00 18.78 13.04
N GLY A 147 8.01 17.89 13.14
CA GLY A 147 6.98 17.92 14.18
C GLY A 147 6.00 19.09 14.10
N LYS A 148 6.13 19.97 13.10
CA LYS A 148 5.22 21.10 12.90
C LYS A 148 3.83 20.60 12.49
N THR A 149 2.81 21.23 13.03
CA THR A 149 1.41 20.98 12.63
C THR A 149 1.21 21.34 11.16
N VAL A 150 0.54 20.47 10.42
CA VAL A 150 0.20 20.65 9.01
C VAL A 150 -1.27 20.33 8.76
N ASP A 151 -1.78 20.72 7.62
CA ASP A 151 -3.16 20.41 7.23
C ASP A 151 -3.35 18.91 7.01
N VAL A 152 -4.56 18.42 7.24
CA VAL A 152 -4.96 17.04 6.93
C VAL A 152 -4.74 16.77 5.44
N GLY A 153 -4.16 15.60 5.13
CA GLY A 153 -3.82 15.19 3.77
C GLY A 153 -2.52 15.78 3.21
N THR A 154 -1.72 16.50 4.03
CA THR A 154 -0.38 16.92 3.61
C THR A 154 0.55 15.72 3.58
N SER A 155 1.26 15.52 2.44
CA SER A 155 2.22 14.43 2.28
C SER A 155 3.33 14.51 3.33
N GLY A 156 3.54 13.40 4.05
CA GLY A 156 4.45 13.32 5.18
C GLY A 156 3.87 13.76 6.52
N GLY A 157 2.57 14.08 6.58
CA GLY A 157 1.85 14.37 7.81
C GLY A 157 1.48 13.08 8.55
N VAL A 158 1.92 12.92 9.80
CA VAL A 158 1.61 11.78 10.67
C VAL A 158 0.74 12.19 11.84
N SER A 159 -0.15 11.29 12.27
CA SER A 159 -0.98 11.49 13.47
C SER A 159 -0.92 10.27 14.39
N PRO A 160 -1.16 10.40 15.69
CA PRO A 160 -1.21 9.24 16.60
C PRO A 160 -2.21 8.17 16.14
N LEU A 161 -3.38 8.59 15.67
CA LEU A 161 -4.36 7.66 15.12
C LEU A 161 -3.84 6.96 13.87
N GLY A 162 -3.25 7.70 12.92
CA GLY A 162 -2.68 7.13 11.68
C GLY A 162 -1.60 6.10 12.00
N THR A 163 -0.66 6.43 12.92
CA THR A 163 0.40 5.50 13.34
C THR A 163 -0.16 4.25 14.04
N ALA A 164 -1.14 4.39 14.91
CA ALA A 164 -1.79 3.25 15.56
C ALA A 164 -2.51 2.33 14.55
N VAL A 165 -3.16 2.93 13.57
CA VAL A 165 -3.86 2.21 12.49
C VAL A 165 -2.86 1.54 11.54
N SER A 166 -1.71 2.18 11.24
CA SER A 166 -0.60 1.54 10.50
C SER A 166 -0.14 0.26 11.19
N LEU A 167 0.12 0.35 12.50
CA LEU A 167 0.53 -0.81 13.30
C LEU A 167 -0.55 -1.90 13.27
N ALA A 168 -1.82 -1.54 13.44
CA ALA A 168 -2.93 -2.49 13.39
C ALA A 168 -3.05 -3.19 12.04
N GLY A 169 -2.91 -2.46 10.93
CA GLY A 169 -2.92 -3.02 9.58
C GLY A 169 -1.80 -4.03 9.36
N GLY A 170 -0.57 -3.67 9.78
CA GLY A 170 0.58 -4.57 9.70
C GLY A 170 0.43 -5.83 10.57
N LEU A 171 -0.05 -5.67 11.82
CA LEU A 171 -0.36 -6.78 12.72
C LEU A 171 -1.39 -7.73 12.12
N LEU A 172 -2.48 -7.23 11.55
CA LEU A 172 -3.54 -8.06 11.00
C LEU A 172 -3.10 -8.82 9.75
N VAL A 173 -2.29 -8.21 8.87
CA VAL A 173 -1.72 -8.92 7.72
C VAL A 173 -0.79 -10.04 8.18
N GLY A 174 0.10 -9.76 9.15
CA GLY A 174 1.01 -10.75 9.70
C GLY A 174 0.28 -11.89 10.44
N LEU A 175 -0.73 -11.56 11.26
CA LEU A 175 -1.55 -12.53 11.96
C LEU A 175 -2.28 -13.44 10.97
N LEU A 176 -2.95 -12.87 9.98
CA LEU A 176 -3.65 -13.63 8.96
C LEU A 176 -2.68 -14.54 8.20
N GLY A 177 -1.50 -14.04 7.81
CA GLY A 177 -0.46 -14.83 7.16
C GLY A 177 0.00 -16.01 8.00
N GLY A 178 0.23 -15.81 9.30
CA GLY A 178 0.64 -16.87 10.21
C GLY A 178 -0.46 -17.93 10.44
N LEU A 179 -1.73 -17.51 10.49
CA LEU A 179 -2.86 -18.44 10.70
C LEU A 179 -3.16 -19.34 9.50
N ILE A 180 -2.86 -18.90 8.28
CA ILE A 180 -3.19 -19.64 7.06
C ILE A 180 -2.01 -20.36 6.42
N THR A 181 -0.83 -20.29 7.04
CA THR A 181 0.40 -20.94 6.55
C THR A 181 1.03 -21.81 7.64
N PRO A 182 1.97 -22.71 7.31
CA PRO A 182 2.68 -23.50 8.30
C PRO A 182 3.76 -22.71 9.06
N TYR A 183 3.92 -21.42 8.81
CA TYR A 183 4.91 -20.59 9.49
C TYR A 183 4.43 -20.15 10.88
N SER A 184 5.38 -19.79 11.75
CA SER A 184 5.07 -19.35 13.12
C SER A 184 4.14 -18.12 13.09
N VAL A 185 2.98 -18.24 13.76
CA VAL A 185 2.00 -17.14 13.88
C VAL A 185 2.64 -15.92 14.53
N LEU A 186 3.39 -16.14 15.63
CA LEU A 186 4.04 -15.04 16.36
C LEU A 186 5.07 -14.31 15.48
N LEU A 187 5.92 -15.08 14.81
CA LEU A 187 6.97 -14.53 13.94
C LEU A 187 6.39 -13.77 12.75
N THR A 188 5.37 -14.37 12.09
CA THR A 188 4.72 -13.73 10.93
C THR A 188 3.98 -12.45 11.35
N THR A 189 3.35 -12.46 12.54
CA THR A 189 2.68 -11.27 13.09
C THR A 189 3.70 -10.16 13.40
N ALA A 190 4.82 -10.49 14.03
CA ALA A 190 5.90 -9.54 14.30
C ALA A 190 6.50 -8.97 13.00
N ALA A 191 6.77 -9.82 12.02
CA ALA A 191 7.28 -9.41 10.71
C ALA A 191 6.31 -8.45 10.00
N GLY A 192 5.00 -8.76 10.00
CA GLY A 192 3.96 -7.89 9.44
C GLY A 192 3.86 -6.54 10.17
N ALA A 193 3.89 -6.56 11.51
CA ALA A 193 3.84 -5.34 12.32
C ALA A 193 5.04 -4.42 12.05
N LEU A 194 6.25 -4.97 12.12
CA LEU A 194 7.50 -4.20 11.93
C LEU A 194 7.64 -3.73 10.48
N GLY A 195 7.40 -4.63 9.50
CA GLY A 195 7.46 -4.27 8.09
C GLY A 195 6.40 -3.24 7.70
N GLY A 196 5.15 -3.44 8.13
CA GLY A 196 4.05 -2.52 7.85
C GLY A 196 4.29 -1.13 8.43
N LEU A 197 4.69 -1.05 9.70
CA LEU A 197 5.00 0.22 10.36
C LEU A 197 6.20 0.93 9.73
N ALA A 198 7.31 0.20 9.49
CA ALA A 198 8.52 0.76 8.88
C ALA A 198 8.25 1.30 7.47
N GLY A 199 7.51 0.54 6.65
CA GLY A 199 7.14 0.97 5.30
C GLY A 199 6.25 2.21 5.32
N SER A 200 5.19 2.25 6.14
CA SER A 200 4.30 3.40 6.24
C SER A 200 4.99 4.65 6.80
N LEU A 201 5.95 4.49 7.73
CA LEU A 201 6.77 5.62 8.21
C LEU A 201 7.74 6.12 7.14
N LEU A 202 8.33 5.20 6.33
CA LEU A 202 9.16 5.62 5.20
C LEU A 202 8.34 6.34 4.13
N ASP A 203 7.12 5.88 3.83
CA ASP A 203 6.20 6.59 2.94
C ASP A 203 6.02 8.03 3.39
N SER A 204 5.66 8.24 4.66
CA SER A 204 5.53 9.56 5.25
C SER A 204 6.84 10.38 5.19
N LEU A 205 7.99 9.74 5.40
CA LEU A 205 9.30 10.42 5.31
C LEU A 205 9.62 10.87 3.88
N LEU A 206 9.43 9.98 2.90
CA LEU A 206 9.59 10.31 1.48
C LEU A 206 8.57 11.37 1.04
N GLY A 207 7.34 11.26 1.51
CA GLY A 207 6.26 12.24 1.31
C GLY A 207 6.64 13.63 1.83
N ALA A 208 7.31 13.73 2.97
CA ALA A 208 7.77 14.99 3.55
C ALA A 208 9.01 15.59 2.85
N THR A 209 9.80 14.77 2.14
CA THR A 209 11.13 15.17 1.65
C THR A 209 11.23 15.21 0.14
N VAL A 210 11.15 14.08 -0.54
CA VAL A 210 11.51 13.92 -1.96
C VAL A 210 10.33 13.74 -2.90
N GLN A 211 9.12 13.45 -2.39
CA GLN A 211 7.92 13.32 -3.22
C GLN A 211 7.64 14.64 -3.96
N GLN A 212 7.31 14.53 -5.26
CA GLN A 212 6.92 15.68 -6.06
C GLN A 212 5.57 16.23 -5.59
N ILE A 213 5.58 17.46 -5.11
CA ILE A 213 4.40 18.21 -4.67
C ILE A 213 4.29 19.49 -5.50
N TYR A 214 3.06 19.85 -5.81
CA TYR A 214 2.71 21.07 -6.55
C TYR A 214 1.95 22.03 -5.65
N TYR A 215 1.86 23.29 -6.06
CA TYR A 215 1.02 24.30 -5.45
C TYR A 215 -0.10 24.69 -6.42
N SER A 216 -1.33 24.57 -5.96
CA SER A 216 -2.52 24.99 -6.67
C SER A 216 -2.80 26.46 -6.40
N ASP A 217 -2.58 27.32 -7.40
CA ASP A 217 -2.91 28.75 -7.27
C ASP A 217 -4.43 28.96 -7.20
N ALA A 218 -5.22 28.09 -7.84
CA ALA A 218 -6.67 28.15 -7.80
C ALA A 218 -7.26 27.81 -6.41
N ARG A 219 -6.61 26.87 -5.67
CA ARG A 219 -7.06 26.40 -4.35
C ARG A 219 -6.24 26.95 -3.20
N GLN A 220 -5.15 27.69 -3.49
CA GLN A 220 -4.21 28.27 -2.52
C GLN A 220 -3.67 27.23 -1.53
N LYS A 221 -3.31 26.01 -2.01
CA LYS A 221 -2.83 24.91 -1.19
C LYS A 221 -1.91 23.94 -1.94
N GLU A 222 -1.13 23.18 -1.17
CA GLU A 222 -0.33 22.07 -1.69
C GLU A 222 -1.21 20.93 -2.22
N THR A 223 -0.73 20.27 -3.27
CA THR A 223 -1.40 19.14 -3.91
C THR A 223 -0.39 18.24 -4.61
N GLU A 224 -0.71 16.96 -4.74
CA GLU A 224 0.03 16.01 -5.57
C GLU A 224 -0.33 16.14 -7.07
N LYS A 225 -1.42 16.85 -7.40
CA LYS A 225 -1.94 16.97 -8.76
C LYS A 225 -1.04 17.87 -9.60
N LYS A 226 -0.59 17.34 -10.73
CA LYS A 226 0.15 18.12 -11.73
C LYS A 226 -0.77 19.11 -12.46
N LEU A 227 -2.03 18.73 -12.69
CA LEU A 227 -3.03 19.55 -13.38
C LEU A 227 -4.29 19.68 -12.53
N GLU A 228 -4.95 20.81 -12.61
CA GLU A 228 -6.33 21.01 -12.12
C GLU A 228 -7.35 20.27 -13.01
N LYS A 229 -8.61 20.22 -12.57
CA LYS A 229 -9.69 19.54 -13.31
C LYS A 229 -9.97 20.17 -14.67
N ASP A 230 -9.71 21.47 -14.81
CA ASP A 230 -9.87 22.25 -16.05
C ASP A 230 -8.65 22.18 -16.97
N GLY A 231 -7.62 21.41 -16.59
CA GLY A 231 -6.35 21.26 -17.32
C GLY A 231 -5.29 22.32 -16.99
N THR A 232 -5.57 23.28 -16.12
CA THR A 232 -4.58 24.30 -15.70
C THR A 232 -3.44 23.63 -14.95
N PRO A 233 -2.15 23.90 -15.32
CA PRO A 233 -1.01 23.30 -14.64
C PRO A 233 -0.77 23.95 -13.27
N ASN A 234 -0.52 23.11 -12.25
CA ASN A 234 -0.08 23.53 -10.94
C ASN A 234 1.44 23.77 -10.92
N ARG A 235 1.91 24.71 -10.11
CA ARG A 235 3.34 25.03 -9.99
C ARG A 235 4.07 23.93 -9.22
N PRO A 236 5.21 23.39 -9.70
CA PRO A 236 6.08 22.55 -8.88
C PRO A 236 6.52 23.31 -7.62
N LEU A 237 6.32 22.70 -6.44
CA LEU A 237 6.68 23.31 -5.16
C LEU A 237 7.94 22.67 -4.56
N ARG A 238 8.01 21.33 -4.54
CA ARG A 238 9.15 20.58 -4.00
C ARG A 238 9.18 19.16 -4.55
N GLY A 239 10.27 18.46 -4.28
CA GLY A 239 10.47 17.05 -4.62
C GLY A 239 11.10 16.85 -6.00
N TRP A 240 11.33 15.57 -6.31
CA TRP A 240 11.91 15.15 -7.58
C TRP A 240 10.82 14.86 -8.61
N PRO A 241 10.95 15.31 -9.87
CA PRO A 241 9.86 15.20 -10.87
C PRO A 241 9.35 13.77 -11.14
N TRP A 242 10.17 12.77 -10.90
CA TRP A 242 9.83 11.35 -11.10
C TRP A 242 9.31 10.66 -9.82
N MET A 243 9.48 11.28 -8.65
CA MET A 243 9.08 10.73 -7.36
C MET A 243 7.61 11.09 -7.06
N ASN A 244 6.68 10.53 -7.81
CA ASN A 244 5.25 10.66 -7.52
C ASN A 244 4.84 9.69 -6.40
N ASN A 245 3.59 9.73 -5.97
CA ASN A 245 3.07 8.89 -4.89
C ASN A 245 3.17 7.38 -5.20
N ASP A 246 3.01 6.95 -6.45
CA ASP A 246 3.14 5.54 -6.82
C ASP A 246 4.58 5.02 -6.59
N VAL A 247 5.58 5.85 -6.91
CA VAL A 247 6.99 5.52 -6.68
C VAL A 247 7.32 5.51 -5.20
N VAL A 248 6.77 6.44 -4.41
CA VAL A 248 6.90 6.45 -2.95
C VAL A 248 6.35 5.17 -2.34
N ASN A 249 5.13 4.76 -2.72
CA ASN A 249 4.51 3.50 -2.27
C ASN A 249 5.36 2.27 -2.62
N LEU A 250 5.97 2.23 -3.81
CA LEU A 250 6.86 1.14 -4.20
C LEU A 250 8.08 1.06 -3.28
N PHE A 251 8.77 2.18 -3.02
CA PHE A 251 9.92 2.21 -2.10
C PHE A 251 9.53 1.86 -0.67
N ALA A 252 8.38 2.34 -0.21
CA ALA A 252 7.82 1.96 1.09
C ALA A 252 7.60 0.43 1.18
N SER A 253 6.99 -0.17 0.15
CA SER A 253 6.76 -1.62 0.08
C SER A 253 8.06 -2.43 0.07
N ILE A 254 9.07 -1.98 -0.67
CA ILE A 254 10.40 -2.62 -0.68
C ILE A 254 11.01 -2.58 0.73
N THR A 255 10.95 -1.42 1.39
CA THR A 255 11.50 -1.28 2.74
C THR A 255 10.77 -2.17 3.74
N GLY A 256 9.44 -2.19 3.72
CA GLY A 256 8.67 -3.08 4.59
C GLY A 256 8.94 -4.56 4.33
N SER A 257 9.14 -4.97 3.07
CA SER A 257 9.58 -6.32 2.72
C SER A 257 10.92 -6.67 3.34
N LEU A 258 11.90 -5.79 3.23
CA LEU A 258 13.25 -6.02 3.77
C LEU A 258 13.24 -6.05 5.30
N VAL A 259 12.49 -5.17 5.96
CA VAL A 259 12.35 -5.14 7.42
C VAL A 259 11.65 -6.39 7.93
N ALA A 260 10.56 -6.83 7.29
CA ALA A 260 9.85 -8.04 7.67
C ALA A 260 10.73 -9.30 7.51
N MET A 261 11.48 -9.39 6.41
CA MET A 261 12.43 -10.47 6.17
C MET A 261 13.53 -10.47 7.23
N ALA A 262 14.15 -9.32 7.51
CA ALA A 262 15.20 -9.20 8.53
C ALA A 262 14.67 -9.53 9.93
N ALA A 263 13.49 -9.04 10.30
CA ALA A 263 12.85 -9.35 11.58
C ALA A 263 12.60 -10.86 11.73
N ALA A 264 12.11 -11.52 10.67
CA ALA A 264 11.89 -12.96 10.69
C ALA A 264 13.21 -13.74 10.84
N MET A 265 14.30 -13.29 10.21
CA MET A 265 15.61 -13.92 10.32
C MET A 265 16.28 -13.72 11.70
N LEU A 266 16.03 -12.59 12.35
CA LEU A 266 16.62 -12.25 13.65
C LEU A 266 15.85 -12.84 14.84
N LEU A 267 14.54 -13.10 14.68
CA LEU A 267 13.65 -13.60 15.73
C LEU A 267 13.38 -15.10 15.63
N ALA A 268 13.83 -15.77 14.54
CA ALA A 268 13.74 -17.23 14.35
C ALA A 268 14.82 -17.97 15.11
#